data_d2c1dfca23956d002945fcb5387fbaa3
#
_entry.id   d2c1dfca23956d002945fcb5387fbaa3
#
_cell.length_a   1.000
_cell.length_b   1.000
_cell.length_c   1.000
_cell.angle_alpha   90.00
_cell.angle_beta   90.00
_cell.angle_gamma   90.00
#
_symmetry.space_group_name_H-M   'P 1'
#
loop_
_entity.id
_entity.type
_entity.pdbx_description
1 polymer ?
#
loop_
_entity_poly.entity_id
_entity_poly.type
_entity_poly.pdbx_seq_one_letter_code
_entity_poly.pdbx_strand_id
1 'polypeptide(L)'
;MFIPVNVEYNRNNLKYIANFLKKKEISYFIFFGTLLGITRDNDIIKNDDDVDIYINIKDREKLISVITQTDFLIDYSLIQNQFKYFLQLSKIYNKNINTYVELYFYEETKNHIIDRWNFRGIGNKKSADIIIPKNILFPTKEIDFNGTLISVPKDEEGVCKFLYGKNWKKPMIKRKDYRTVIFFGRPFQLTGFFGSLMYQIEYKFRNFLKN
;
A
#
# COMPACT_ATOMS: atom_id res chain seq x y z
N MET A 1 20.70 -7.61 11.20
CA MET A 1 20.98 -8.20 9.88
C MET A 1 19.65 -8.29 9.15
N PHE A 2 19.50 -7.60 8.04
CA PHE A 2 18.25 -7.61 7.27
C PHE A 2 18.17 -8.97 6.55
N ILE A 3 17.20 -9.80 6.89
CA ILE A 3 16.95 -11.06 6.17
C ILE A 3 16.12 -10.67 4.94
N PRO A 4 16.65 -10.85 3.72
CA PRO A 4 15.90 -10.51 2.52
C PRO A 4 14.64 -11.37 2.44
N VAL A 5 13.49 -10.74 2.22
CA VAL A 5 12.22 -11.44 2.02
C VAL A 5 12.28 -12.14 0.67
N ASN A 6 11.95 -13.43 0.65
CA ASN A 6 11.78 -14.14 -0.61
C ASN A 6 10.50 -13.65 -1.30
N VAL A 7 10.63 -13.14 -2.51
CA VAL A 7 9.51 -12.65 -3.32
C VAL A 7 8.37 -13.68 -3.46
N GLU A 8 8.70 -14.97 -3.40
CA GLU A 8 7.73 -16.06 -3.45
C GLU A 8 6.72 -16.03 -2.29
N TYR A 9 7.13 -15.58 -1.11
CA TYR A 9 6.21 -15.45 0.02
C TYR A 9 5.13 -14.39 -0.26
N ASN A 10 5.49 -13.26 -0.83
CA ASN A 10 4.52 -12.23 -1.17
C ASN A 10 3.68 -12.57 -2.42
N ARG A 11 4.23 -13.32 -3.38
CA ARG A 11 3.42 -13.90 -4.45
C ARG A 11 2.32 -14.81 -3.89
N ASN A 12 2.67 -15.68 -2.93
CA ASN A 12 1.71 -16.58 -2.29
C ASN A 12 0.70 -15.83 -1.43
N ASN A 13 1.12 -14.79 -0.71
CA ASN A 13 0.22 -13.94 0.06
C ASN A 13 -0.79 -13.22 -0.86
N LEU A 14 -0.33 -12.65 -1.97
CA LEU A 14 -1.21 -11.98 -2.92
C LEU A 14 -2.24 -12.96 -3.51
N LYS A 15 -1.80 -14.12 -3.99
CA LYS A 15 -2.72 -15.15 -4.50
C LYS A 15 -3.74 -15.60 -3.47
N TYR A 16 -3.29 -15.86 -2.26
CA TYR A 16 -4.17 -16.30 -1.17
C TYR A 16 -5.22 -15.25 -0.82
N ILE A 17 -4.80 -14.00 -0.57
CA ILE A 17 -5.74 -12.95 -0.17
C ILE A 17 -6.69 -12.57 -1.31
N ALA A 18 -6.22 -12.56 -2.56
CA ALA A 18 -7.05 -12.31 -3.74
C ALA A 18 -8.19 -13.33 -3.84
N ASN A 19 -7.86 -14.62 -3.76
CA ASN A 19 -8.85 -15.70 -3.79
C ASN A 19 -9.80 -15.64 -2.59
N PHE A 20 -9.28 -15.32 -1.39
CA PHE A 20 -10.10 -15.15 -0.19
C PHE A 20 -11.12 -14.03 -0.35
N LEU A 21 -10.68 -12.83 -0.76
CA LEU A 21 -11.57 -11.68 -0.95
C LEU A 21 -12.60 -11.95 -2.01
N LYS A 22 -12.22 -12.56 -3.15
CA LYS A 22 -13.14 -12.98 -4.21
C LYS A 22 -14.20 -13.96 -3.70
N LYS A 23 -13.78 -15.00 -2.95
CA LYS A 23 -14.70 -15.98 -2.32
C LYS A 23 -15.69 -15.35 -1.35
N LYS A 24 -15.27 -14.26 -0.68
CA LYS A 24 -16.13 -13.50 0.24
C LYS A 24 -16.89 -12.37 -0.41
N GLU A 25 -16.81 -12.23 -1.74
CA GLU A 25 -17.48 -11.16 -2.49
C GLU A 25 -17.16 -9.77 -1.93
N ILE A 26 -15.87 -9.56 -1.61
CA ILE A 26 -15.32 -8.28 -1.17
C ILE A 26 -14.52 -7.70 -2.34
N SER A 27 -15.01 -6.56 -2.86
CA SER A 27 -14.33 -5.86 -3.96
C SER A 27 -13.04 -5.21 -3.46
N TYR A 28 -11.98 -5.42 -4.22
CA TYR A 28 -10.64 -4.88 -3.91
C TYR A 28 -9.87 -4.56 -5.19
N PHE A 29 -8.75 -3.89 -5.06
CA PHE A 29 -7.70 -3.84 -6.08
C PHE A 29 -6.34 -3.65 -5.42
N ILE A 30 -5.29 -4.13 -6.08
CA ILE A 30 -3.91 -3.94 -5.61
C ILE A 30 -3.48 -2.48 -5.80
N PHE A 31 -2.60 -2.00 -4.90
CA PHE A 31 -2.19 -0.60 -4.92
C PHE A 31 -0.71 -0.44 -4.54
N PHE A 32 -0.24 0.78 -4.36
CA PHE A 32 1.11 1.15 -3.93
C PHE A 32 2.24 0.28 -4.53
N GLY A 33 3.09 -0.31 -3.70
CA GLY A 33 4.26 -1.10 -4.08
C GLY A 33 3.88 -2.33 -4.89
N THR A 34 2.80 -3.00 -4.51
CA THR A 34 2.30 -4.18 -5.22
C THR A 34 1.86 -3.83 -6.65
N LEU A 35 1.09 -2.76 -6.83
CA LEU A 35 0.70 -2.29 -8.17
C LEU A 35 1.92 -1.86 -8.99
N LEU A 36 2.84 -1.13 -8.38
CA LEU A 36 4.07 -0.67 -9.03
C LEU A 36 4.90 -1.85 -9.56
N GLY A 37 5.11 -2.86 -8.74
CA GLY A 37 5.87 -4.05 -9.12
C GLY A 37 5.22 -4.80 -10.27
N ILE A 38 3.94 -5.09 -10.17
CA ILE A 38 3.19 -5.82 -11.20
C ILE A 38 3.14 -5.02 -12.51
N THR A 39 2.89 -3.71 -12.46
CA THR A 39 2.80 -2.88 -13.67
C THR A 39 4.16 -2.65 -14.34
N ARG A 40 5.24 -2.54 -13.57
CA ARG A 40 6.58 -2.23 -14.08
C ARG A 40 7.39 -3.47 -14.42
N ASP A 41 7.36 -4.46 -13.52
CA ASP A 41 8.28 -5.60 -13.53
C ASP A 41 7.53 -6.92 -13.83
N ASN A 42 6.20 -6.87 -13.98
CA ASN A 42 5.31 -8.03 -14.09
C ASN A 42 5.42 -9.00 -12.91
N ASP A 43 5.82 -8.49 -11.74
CA ASP A 43 6.06 -9.27 -10.53
C ASP A 43 6.01 -8.39 -9.27
N ILE A 44 6.07 -9.01 -8.09
CA ILE A 44 6.29 -8.32 -6.81
C ILE A 44 7.69 -7.71 -6.78
N ILE A 45 7.83 -6.52 -6.22
CA ILE A 45 9.13 -5.85 -6.07
C ILE A 45 10.05 -6.73 -5.21
N LYS A 46 11.27 -6.95 -5.69
CA LYS A 46 12.27 -7.74 -4.96
C LYS A 46 12.60 -7.10 -3.61
N ASN A 47 12.58 -7.91 -2.55
CA ASN A 47 12.79 -7.52 -1.15
C ASN A 47 11.70 -6.60 -0.58
N ASP A 48 10.53 -6.50 -1.21
CA ASP A 48 9.35 -5.95 -0.58
C ASP A 48 8.82 -6.97 0.45
N ASP A 49 8.31 -6.49 1.57
CA ASP A 49 7.86 -7.35 2.67
C ASP A 49 6.33 -7.34 2.83
N ASP A 50 5.64 -6.60 1.99
CA ASP A 50 4.19 -6.43 2.04
C ASP A 50 3.49 -6.64 0.69
N VAL A 51 2.17 -6.74 0.78
CA VAL A 51 1.21 -6.72 -0.32
C VAL A 51 0.18 -5.66 -0.01
N ASP A 52 0.09 -4.63 -0.84
CA ASP A 52 -0.82 -3.49 -0.66
C ASP A 52 -2.15 -3.73 -1.37
N ILE A 53 -3.26 -3.62 -0.64
CA ILE A 53 -4.62 -3.81 -1.16
C ILE A 53 -5.54 -2.68 -0.72
N TYR A 54 -6.30 -2.14 -1.66
CA TYR A 54 -7.37 -1.19 -1.40
C TYR A 54 -8.75 -1.83 -1.40
N ILE A 55 -9.54 -1.51 -0.37
CA ILE A 55 -10.91 -1.96 -0.17
C ILE A 55 -11.78 -0.74 0.15
N ASN A 56 -13.01 -0.71 -0.35
CA ASN A 56 -13.94 0.33 0.04
C ASN A 56 -14.24 0.24 1.54
N ILE A 57 -14.25 1.37 2.25
CA ILE A 57 -14.55 1.43 3.69
C ILE A 57 -15.90 0.81 4.04
N LYS A 58 -16.85 0.78 3.10
CA LYS A 58 -18.17 0.15 3.28
C LYS A 58 -18.08 -1.35 3.50
N ASP A 59 -17.04 -2.01 2.94
CA ASP A 59 -16.83 -3.45 3.07
C ASP A 59 -15.99 -3.82 4.29
N ARG A 60 -15.51 -2.84 5.07
CA ARG A 60 -14.63 -3.06 6.22
C ARG A 60 -15.23 -4.01 7.25
N GLU A 61 -16.46 -3.78 7.68
CA GLU A 61 -17.12 -4.60 8.70
C GLU A 61 -17.39 -6.03 8.19
N LYS A 62 -17.78 -6.17 6.92
CA LYS A 62 -17.89 -7.47 6.26
C LYS A 62 -16.56 -8.20 6.27
N LEU A 63 -15.46 -7.53 5.94
CA LEU A 63 -14.13 -8.11 5.96
C LEU A 63 -13.74 -8.55 7.38
N ILE A 64 -13.89 -7.68 8.38
CA ILE A 64 -13.54 -7.99 9.78
C ILE A 64 -14.28 -9.22 10.29
N SER A 65 -15.55 -9.40 9.93
CA SER A 65 -16.34 -10.55 10.35
C SER A 65 -15.86 -11.90 9.80
N VAL A 66 -15.09 -11.89 8.71
CA VAL A 66 -14.60 -13.11 8.04
C VAL A 66 -13.08 -13.27 8.03
N ILE A 67 -12.32 -12.22 8.35
CA ILE A 67 -10.87 -12.22 8.21
C ILE A 67 -10.17 -13.24 9.12
N THR A 68 -10.79 -13.59 10.25
CA THR A 68 -10.31 -14.66 11.16
C THR A 68 -10.31 -16.04 10.53
N GLN A 69 -10.95 -16.20 9.37
CA GLN A 69 -10.95 -17.46 8.60
C GLN A 69 -9.72 -17.58 7.69
N THR A 70 -8.84 -16.61 7.71
CA THR A 70 -7.55 -16.65 6.99
C THR A 70 -6.46 -17.29 7.85
N ASP A 71 -5.38 -17.73 7.19
CA ASP A 71 -4.18 -18.22 7.86
C ASP A 71 -3.23 -17.12 8.34
N PHE A 72 -3.66 -15.86 8.24
CA PHE A 72 -2.89 -14.72 8.69
C PHE A 72 -3.07 -14.45 10.18
N LEU A 73 -2.02 -13.98 10.81
CA LEU A 73 -2.09 -13.42 12.16
C LEU A 73 -2.62 -11.98 12.04
N ILE A 74 -3.60 -11.69 12.87
CA ILE A 74 -4.25 -10.38 12.89
C ILE A 74 -3.76 -9.62 14.12
N ASP A 75 -3.28 -8.41 13.91
CA ASP A 75 -3.04 -7.50 15.04
C ASP A 75 -4.37 -6.85 15.46
N TYR A 76 -4.99 -7.44 16.47
CA TYR A 76 -6.26 -6.95 17.01
C TYR A 76 -6.14 -5.55 17.63
N SER A 77 -4.95 -5.12 18.04
CA SER A 77 -4.72 -3.77 18.54
C SER A 77 -5.02 -2.72 17.47
N LEU A 78 -4.74 -3.04 16.20
CA LEU A 78 -5.06 -2.21 15.06
C LEU A 78 -6.57 -2.13 14.80
N ILE A 79 -7.34 -3.18 15.11
CA ILE A 79 -8.79 -3.17 14.98
C ILE A 79 -9.43 -2.28 16.06
N GLN A 80 -8.94 -2.39 17.31
CA GLN A 80 -9.50 -1.70 18.47
C GLN A 80 -9.07 -0.23 18.58
N ASN A 81 -7.86 0.11 18.16
CA ASN A 81 -7.22 1.41 18.38
C ASN A 81 -7.45 2.42 17.26
N GLN A 82 -8.67 2.53 16.73
CA GLN A 82 -9.05 3.60 15.80
C GLN A 82 -8.40 3.56 14.40
N PHE A 83 -7.73 2.48 14.02
CA PHE A 83 -7.23 2.35 12.64
C PHE A 83 -8.37 2.01 11.66
N LYS A 84 -9.34 2.94 11.60
CA LYS A 84 -10.51 2.83 10.74
C LYS A 84 -10.13 2.56 9.28
N TYR A 85 -9.00 3.09 8.84
CA TYR A 85 -8.60 3.11 7.43
C TYR A 85 -7.49 2.12 7.08
N PHE A 86 -7.09 1.25 8.03
CA PHE A 86 -5.99 0.32 7.82
C PHE A 86 -6.14 -0.95 8.65
N LEU A 87 -5.70 -2.07 8.08
CA LEU A 87 -5.53 -3.33 8.78
C LEU A 87 -4.30 -4.04 8.21
N GLN A 88 -3.40 -4.48 9.08
CA GLN A 88 -2.26 -5.28 8.69
C GLN A 88 -2.47 -6.73 9.11
N LEU A 89 -2.29 -7.63 8.16
CA LEU A 89 -2.25 -9.06 8.37
C LEU A 89 -0.80 -9.50 8.27
N SER A 90 -0.35 -10.38 9.16
CA SER A 90 1.02 -10.88 9.12
C SER A 90 1.06 -12.37 8.90
N LYS A 91 2.09 -12.85 8.22
CA LYS A 91 2.39 -14.27 8.07
C LYS A 91 3.86 -14.52 8.32
N ILE A 92 4.14 -15.51 9.18
CA ILE A 92 5.50 -15.87 9.53
C ILE A 92 5.92 -17.05 8.67
N TYR A 93 6.97 -16.85 7.88
CA TYR A 93 7.64 -17.90 7.14
C TYR A 93 9.00 -18.22 7.81
N ASN A 94 9.28 -19.50 8.08
CA ASN A 94 10.59 -19.96 8.60
C ASN A 94 11.10 -19.16 9.82
N LYS A 95 10.44 -19.28 10.96
CA LYS A 95 10.80 -18.71 12.29
C LYS A 95 11.20 -17.23 12.38
N ASN A 96 11.70 -16.59 11.31
CA ASN A 96 12.29 -15.24 11.36
C ASN A 96 11.87 -14.33 10.19
N ILE A 97 11.00 -14.75 9.28
CA ILE A 97 10.59 -13.96 8.12
C ILE A 97 9.12 -13.58 8.28
N ASN A 98 8.88 -12.33 8.61
CA ASN A 98 7.55 -11.76 8.59
C ASN A 98 7.27 -11.15 7.22
N THR A 99 6.09 -11.45 6.69
CA THR A 99 5.52 -10.78 5.54
C THR A 99 4.15 -10.24 5.90
N TYR A 100 3.71 -9.23 5.17
CA TYR A 100 2.49 -8.53 5.52
C TYR A 100 1.54 -8.46 4.33
N VAL A 101 0.23 -8.41 4.63
CA VAL A 101 -0.79 -7.93 3.71
C VAL A 101 -1.38 -6.69 4.34
N GLU A 102 -1.22 -5.55 3.68
CA GLU A 102 -1.69 -4.26 4.14
C GLU A 102 -3.00 -3.91 3.43
N LEU A 103 -4.06 -3.82 4.20
CA LEU A 103 -5.40 -3.51 3.73
C LEU A 103 -5.73 -2.06 4.06
N TYR A 104 -5.87 -1.25 3.03
CA TYR A 104 -6.19 0.17 3.11
C TYR A 104 -7.66 0.38 2.79
N PHE A 105 -8.39 1.08 3.65
CA PHE A 105 -9.80 1.35 3.45
C PHE A 105 -10.01 2.77 2.94
N TYR A 106 -10.41 2.90 1.68
CA TYR A 106 -10.68 4.21 1.08
C TYR A 106 -12.13 4.63 1.24
N GLU A 107 -12.34 5.93 1.37
CA GLU A 107 -13.67 6.54 1.23
C GLU A 107 -13.92 6.93 -0.23
N GLU A 108 -15.17 6.83 -0.65
CA GLU A 108 -15.57 7.13 -2.02
C GLU A 108 -16.44 8.38 -2.07
N THR A 109 -16.08 9.31 -2.96
CA THR A 109 -16.86 10.49 -3.31
C THR A 109 -17.40 10.36 -4.75
N LYS A 110 -18.08 11.38 -5.26
CA LYS A 110 -18.58 11.38 -6.64
C LYS A 110 -17.47 11.13 -7.67
N ASN A 111 -16.35 11.84 -7.57
CA ASN A 111 -15.30 11.86 -8.59
C ASN A 111 -13.94 11.30 -8.11
N HIS A 112 -13.77 11.04 -6.82
CA HIS A 112 -12.51 10.65 -6.22
C HIS A 112 -12.70 9.53 -5.20
N ILE A 113 -11.63 8.83 -4.90
CA ILE A 113 -11.48 8.12 -3.62
C ILE A 113 -10.52 8.93 -2.73
N ILE A 114 -10.66 8.75 -1.42
CA ILE A 114 -9.83 9.42 -0.41
C ILE A 114 -9.17 8.34 0.43
N ASP A 115 -7.83 8.30 0.37
CA ASP A 115 -7.01 7.51 1.28
C ASP A 115 -6.60 8.39 2.48
N ARG A 116 -7.07 8.01 3.66
CA ARG A 116 -6.79 8.74 4.91
C ARG A 116 -5.69 8.09 5.74
N TRP A 117 -5.13 7.00 5.28
CA TRP A 117 -4.09 6.28 6.01
C TRP A 117 -2.69 6.87 5.85
N ASN A 118 -2.48 7.86 5.01
CA ASN A 118 -1.14 8.32 4.70
C ASN A 118 -0.49 9.12 5.83
N PHE A 119 0.43 8.52 6.58
CA PHE A 119 1.16 9.10 7.73
C PHE A 119 2.24 10.12 7.38
N ARG A 120 2.35 10.59 6.17
CA ARG A 120 3.51 11.36 5.73
C ARG A 120 3.31 12.88 5.72
N GLY A 121 2.54 13.37 6.68
CA GLY A 121 2.55 14.80 7.01
C GLY A 121 3.85 15.17 7.71
N ILE A 122 4.48 16.28 7.35
CA ILE A 122 5.55 16.90 8.11
C ILE A 122 4.94 17.35 9.45
N GLY A 123 5.41 16.75 10.56
CA GLY A 123 4.96 17.09 11.91
C GLY A 123 3.64 16.44 12.34
N ASN A 124 3.77 15.41 13.02
CA ASN A 124 2.96 14.68 14.02
C ASN A 124 1.43 14.85 14.15
N LYS A 125 0.65 15.49 13.28
CA LYS A 125 -0.74 15.75 13.66
C LYS A 125 -1.84 15.57 12.62
N LYS A 126 -1.58 15.35 11.35
CA LYS A 126 -2.60 14.88 10.39
C LYS A 126 -1.91 14.21 9.21
N SER A 127 -2.24 12.95 8.96
CA SER A 127 -1.98 12.33 7.68
C SER A 127 -2.56 13.24 6.59
N ALA A 128 -1.76 13.56 5.58
CA ALA A 128 -2.30 14.22 4.42
C ALA A 128 -3.07 13.18 3.61
N ASP A 129 -4.36 13.39 3.40
CA ASP A 129 -5.19 12.52 2.58
C ASP A 129 -4.64 12.47 1.14
N ILE A 130 -4.63 11.28 0.53
CA ILE A 130 -4.43 11.17 -0.91
C ILE A 130 -5.80 11.15 -1.58
N ILE A 131 -6.00 12.08 -2.52
CA ILE A 131 -7.24 12.23 -3.28
C ILE A 131 -7.00 11.71 -4.69
N ILE A 132 -7.54 10.55 -5.02
CA ILE A 132 -7.24 9.82 -6.25
C ILE A 132 -8.46 9.92 -7.19
N PRO A 133 -8.28 10.37 -8.44
CA PRO A 133 -9.37 10.45 -9.41
C PRO A 133 -9.94 9.06 -9.73
N LYS A 134 -11.27 8.91 -9.71
CA LYS A 134 -11.96 7.63 -9.99
C LYS A 134 -11.79 7.16 -11.43
N ASN A 135 -11.61 8.06 -12.36
CA ASN A 135 -11.51 7.73 -13.78
C ASN A 135 -10.26 6.92 -14.15
N ILE A 136 -9.19 6.97 -13.33
CA ILE A 136 -8.01 6.12 -13.51
C ILE A 136 -8.13 4.79 -12.75
N LEU A 137 -9.08 4.69 -11.80
CA LEU A 137 -9.25 3.50 -10.96
C LEU A 137 -10.34 2.57 -11.49
N PHE A 138 -11.48 3.13 -11.90
CA PHE A 138 -12.69 2.37 -12.19
C PHE A 138 -13.17 2.45 -13.64
N PRO A 139 -13.85 1.40 -14.14
CA PRO A 139 -14.03 0.12 -13.46
C PRO A 139 -12.69 -0.60 -13.31
N THR A 140 -12.47 -1.29 -12.19
CA THR A 140 -11.32 -2.18 -12.04
C THR A 140 -11.41 -3.32 -13.06
N LYS A 141 -10.25 -3.93 -13.36
CA LYS A 141 -10.19 -5.11 -14.24
C LYS A 141 -9.42 -6.24 -13.56
N GLU A 142 -9.62 -7.45 -14.02
CA GLU A 142 -8.85 -8.61 -13.58
C GLU A 142 -7.70 -8.88 -14.56
N ILE A 143 -6.53 -9.22 -14.03
CA ILE A 143 -5.39 -9.72 -14.80
C ILE A 143 -4.92 -11.06 -14.21
N ASP A 144 -4.34 -11.91 -15.04
CA ASP A 144 -3.71 -13.14 -14.56
C ASP A 144 -2.35 -12.82 -13.91
N PHE A 145 -2.17 -13.26 -12.69
CA PHE A 145 -0.91 -13.21 -11.96
C PHE A 145 -0.53 -14.62 -11.54
N ASN A 146 0.32 -15.27 -12.37
CA ASN A 146 0.79 -16.63 -12.11
C ASN A 146 -0.35 -17.62 -11.83
N GLY A 147 -1.39 -17.63 -12.66
CA GLY A 147 -2.55 -18.52 -12.57
C GLY A 147 -3.63 -18.09 -11.55
N THR A 148 -3.55 -16.87 -11.03
CA THR A 148 -4.58 -16.29 -10.15
C THR A 148 -5.06 -14.97 -10.72
N LEU A 149 -6.38 -14.81 -10.87
CA LEU A 149 -6.97 -13.53 -11.26
C LEU A 149 -6.90 -12.55 -10.09
N ILE A 150 -6.24 -11.44 -10.30
CA ILE A 150 -6.13 -10.35 -9.33
C ILE A 150 -6.76 -9.07 -9.88
N SER A 151 -7.38 -8.29 -9.02
CA SER A 151 -8.02 -7.03 -9.41
C SER A 151 -7.02 -5.88 -9.39
N VAL A 152 -6.99 -5.11 -10.49
CA VAL A 152 -6.12 -3.95 -10.67
C VAL A 152 -6.95 -2.73 -11.08
N PRO A 153 -6.45 -1.49 -10.88
CA PRO A 153 -7.08 -0.29 -11.43
C PRO A 153 -7.25 -0.35 -12.95
N LYS A 154 -8.21 0.41 -13.47
CA LYS A 154 -8.46 0.56 -14.92
C LYS A 154 -7.21 0.96 -15.69
N ASP A 155 -6.49 1.95 -15.16
CA ASP A 155 -5.29 2.55 -15.76
C ASP A 155 -4.12 2.42 -14.77
N GLU A 156 -3.46 1.26 -14.75
CA GLU A 156 -2.35 0.96 -13.83
C GLU A 156 -1.19 1.93 -14.01
N GLU A 157 -0.82 2.24 -15.26
CA GLU A 157 0.26 3.19 -15.55
C GLU A 157 -0.10 4.60 -15.09
N GLY A 158 -1.34 5.03 -15.32
CA GLY A 158 -1.85 6.31 -14.84
C GLY A 158 -1.81 6.42 -13.32
N VAL A 159 -2.17 5.35 -12.61
CA VAL A 159 -2.07 5.29 -11.14
C VAL A 159 -0.61 5.31 -10.69
N CYS A 160 0.27 4.52 -11.31
CA CYS A 160 1.70 4.56 -10.99
C CYS A 160 2.31 5.94 -11.24
N LYS A 161 1.94 6.59 -12.34
CA LYS A 161 2.37 7.97 -12.64
C LYS A 161 1.81 8.99 -11.65
N PHE A 162 0.58 8.82 -11.19
CA PHE A 162 -0.04 9.65 -10.16
C PHE A 162 0.70 9.52 -8.82
N LEU A 163 1.03 8.29 -8.40
CA LEU A 163 1.66 8.01 -7.11
C LEU A 163 3.15 8.33 -7.08
N TYR A 164 3.87 8.00 -8.16
CA TYR A 164 5.34 8.00 -8.20
C TYR A 164 5.93 9.02 -9.19
N GLY A 165 5.07 9.78 -9.90
CA GLY A 165 5.49 10.79 -10.86
C GLY A 165 5.94 10.21 -12.20
N LYS A 166 6.41 11.08 -13.10
CA LYS A 166 6.75 10.71 -14.49
C LYS A 166 7.83 9.64 -14.64
N ASN A 167 8.70 9.51 -13.66
CA ASN A 167 9.82 8.57 -13.68
C ASN A 167 9.51 7.24 -12.99
N TRP A 168 8.24 6.88 -12.79
CA TRP A 168 7.82 5.71 -12.02
C TRP A 168 8.38 4.37 -12.54
N LYS A 169 8.71 4.29 -13.84
CA LYS A 169 9.34 3.10 -14.43
C LYS A 169 10.80 2.89 -14.00
N LYS A 170 11.46 3.94 -13.49
CA LYS A 170 12.84 3.83 -13.01
C LYS A 170 12.86 3.29 -11.59
N PRO A 171 13.53 2.15 -11.32
CA PRO A 171 13.70 1.66 -9.96
C PRO A 171 14.43 2.68 -9.09
N MET A 172 13.82 3.03 -7.95
CA MET A 172 14.37 3.97 -6.99
C MET A 172 14.14 3.48 -5.57
N ILE A 173 15.13 3.66 -4.70
CA ILE A 173 15.06 3.27 -3.30
C ILE A 173 14.43 4.41 -2.50
N LYS A 174 13.27 4.15 -1.88
CA LYS A 174 12.59 5.06 -0.97
C LYS A 174 13.52 5.49 0.17
N ARG A 175 13.50 6.75 0.54
CA ARG A 175 14.38 7.40 1.52
C ARG A 175 15.82 7.64 1.06
N LYS A 176 16.35 6.87 0.15
CA LYS A 176 17.68 7.11 -0.43
C LYS A 176 17.57 8.00 -1.66
N ASP A 177 16.76 7.60 -2.63
CA ASP A 177 16.69 8.28 -3.94
C ASP A 177 15.55 9.29 -4.01
N TYR A 178 14.50 9.12 -3.21
CA TYR A 178 13.35 10.01 -3.19
C TYR A 178 12.61 10.05 -1.85
N ARG A 179 11.81 11.10 -1.69
CA ARG A 179 10.84 11.31 -0.62
C ARG A 179 9.48 11.60 -1.24
N THR A 180 8.45 10.99 -0.70
CA THR A 180 7.08 11.33 -1.06
C THR A 180 6.56 12.40 -0.10
N VAL A 181 6.07 13.50 -0.64
CA VAL A 181 5.29 14.51 0.08
C VAL A 181 3.91 14.61 -0.54
N ILE A 182 2.90 14.92 0.28
CA ILE A 182 1.54 15.10 -0.21
C ILE A 182 1.21 16.59 -0.16
N PHE A 183 0.77 17.11 -1.30
CA PHE A 183 0.39 18.50 -1.44
C PHE A 183 -0.97 18.58 -2.15
N PHE A 184 -1.96 19.17 -1.49
CA PHE A 184 -3.36 19.21 -1.98
C PHE A 184 -3.89 17.84 -2.44
N GLY A 185 -3.67 16.80 -1.63
CA GLY A 185 -4.14 15.44 -1.91
C GLY A 185 -3.38 14.71 -3.02
N ARG A 186 -2.29 15.27 -3.54
CA ARG A 186 -1.44 14.63 -4.56
C ARG A 186 -0.07 14.25 -3.99
N PRO A 187 0.41 13.04 -4.22
CA PRO A 187 1.78 12.65 -3.88
C PRO A 187 2.77 13.24 -4.87
N PHE A 188 3.86 13.78 -4.36
CA PHE A 188 5.00 14.26 -5.13
C PHE A 188 6.27 13.58 -4.68
N GLN A 189 7.11 13.20 -5.63
CA GLN A 189 8.40 12.60 -5.35
C GLN A 189 9.48 13.70 -5.37
N LEU A 190 10.03 14.01 -4.21
CA LEU A 190 11.19 14.89 -4.08
C LEU A 190 12.47 14.06 -4.26
N THR A 191 13.23 14.36 -5.31
CA THR A 191 14.48 13.67 -5.65
C THR A 191 15.69 14.59 -5.50
N GLY A 192 16.90 14.04 -5.49
CA GLY A 192 18.15 14.80 -5.45
C GLY A 192 18.30 15.66 -4.20
N PHE A 193 18.83 16.89 -4.36
CA PHE A 193 19.12 17.79 -3.26
C PHE A 193 17.93 18.07 -2.33
N PHE A 194 16.75 18.32 -2.91
CA PHE A 194 15.54 18.58 -2.12
C PHE A 194 15.07 17.35 -1.33
N GLY A 195 15.16 16.16 -1.90
CA GLY A 195 14.88 14.91 -1.19
C GLY A 195 15.85 14.69 -0.01
N SER A 196 17.13 14.94 -0.22
CA SER A 196 18.18 14.85 0.81
C SER A 196 18.01 15.90 1.91
N LEU A 197 17.73 17.15 1.55
CA LEU A 197 17.48 18.25 2.50
C LEU A 197 16.28 17.95 3.41
N MET A 198 15.17 17.51 2.83
CA MET A 198 13.99 17.13 3.61
C MET A 198 14.27 15.96 4.55
N TYR A 199 15.11 15.00 4.13
CA TYR A 199 15.58 13.93 5.03
C TYR A 199 16.33 14.45 6.24
N GLN A 200 17.29 15.36 6.03
CA GLN A 200 18.07 15.93 7.11
C GLN A 200 17.21 16.73 8.09
N ILE A 201 16.21 17.48 7.58
CA ILE A 201 15.26 18.22 8.41
C ILE A 201 14.42 17.26 9.26
N GLU A 202 13.82 16.23 8.65
CA GLU A 202 13.05 15.21 9.39
C GLU A 202 13.90 14.47 10.42
N TYR A 203 15.13 14.10 10.08
CA TYR A 203 16.05 13.39 10.97
C TYR A 203 16.41 14.24 12.19
N LYS A 204 16.75 15.51 11.98
CA LYS A 204 17.06 16.44 13.07
C LYS A 204 15.83 16.66 13.95
N PHE A 205 14.65 16.81 13.36
CA PHE A 205 13.41 17.03 14.12
C PHE A 205 13.01 15.79 14.95
N ARG A 206 13.16 14.58 14.39
CA ARG A 206 12.90 13.33 15.13
C ARG A 206 13.85 13.14 16.32
N ASN A 207 15.12 13.52 16.17
CA ASN A 207 16.08 13.43 17.25
C ASN A 207 15.87 14.50 18.32
N PHE A 208 15.39 15.69 17.95
CA PHE A 208 14.98 16.73 18.89
C PHE A 208 13.76 16.35 19.75
N LEU A 209 12.81 15.58 19.20
CA LEU A 209 11.63 15.11 19.92
C LEU A 209 11.88 13.86 20.79
N LYS A 210 13.04 13.24 20.70
CA LYS A 210 13.42 12.08 21.52
C LYS A 210 14.25 12.43 22.74
N ASN A 211 14.76 13.66 22.80
CA ASN A 211 15.41 14.27 23.96
C ASN A 211 14.44 15.20 24.69
#